data_7e9ca2fe9575ace2dce3e7637d11c03e
#
_entry.id   7e9ca2fe9575ace2dce3e7637d11c03e
#
_cell.length_a   1.000
_cell.length_b   1.000
_cell.length_c   1.000
_cell.angle_alpha   90.00
_cell.angle_beta   90.00
_cell.angle_gamma   90.00
#
_symmetry.space_group_name_H-M   'P 1'
#
loop_
_entity.id
_entity.type
_entity.pdbx_description
1 polymer ?
#
loop_
_entity_poly.entity_id
_entity_poly.type
_entity_poly.pdbx_seq_one_letter_code
_entity_poly.pdbx_strand_id
1 'polypeptide(L)'
;MLKEDWIFRRGDIYIVELEPRIGFVQSGTRPVIVLQNNCGNFFAPTLIVAPLSSNIYKKRELPTHYYLNNDDVLYPSIVLLEQITTIDKRQVRKYIGKVDRYEMENISECIKKSLGLYIPEEME
;
A
#
# COMPACT_ATOMS: atom_id res chain seq x y z
N MET A 1 -13.09 12.55 -8.22
CA MET A 1 -12.12 13.50 -7.63
C MET A 1 -12.40 13.67 -6.16
N LEU A 2 -11.37 13.73 -5.34
CA LEU A 2 -11.52 13.95 -3.90
C LEU A 2 -11.87 15.42 -3.60
N LYS A 3 -12.57 15.63 -2.49
CA LYS A 3 -12.86 16.98 -2.00
C LYS A 3 -11.57 17.68 -1.56
N GLU A 4 -11.54 19.02 -1.62
CA GLU A 4 -10.37 19.81 -1.19
C GLU A 4 -9.97 19.56 0.26
N ASP A 5 -10.96 19.36 1.14
CA ASP A 5 -10.74 19.11 2.56
C ASP A 5 -10.65 17.62 2.90
N TRP A 6 -10.37 16.78 1.92
CA TRP A 6 -10.26 15.35 2.12
C TRP A 6 -9.13 15.04 3.10
N ILE A 7 -9.41 14.16 4.06
CA ILE A 7 -8.43 13.71 5.06
C ILE A 7 -7.97 12.30 4.72
N PHE A 8 -6.70 12.16 4.38
CA PHE A 8 -6.08 10.87 4.16
C PHE A 8 -5.81 10.19 5.49
N ARG A 9 -6.04 8.88 5.56
CA ARG A 9 -5.81 8.11 6.78
C ARG A 9 -4.99 6.86 6.49
N ARG A 10 -4.17 6.49 7.47
CA ARG A 10 -3.42 5.24 7.42
C ARG A 10 -4.39 4.07 7.29
N GLY A 11 -4.14 3.19 6.31
CA GLY A 11 -5.00 2.06 6.00
C GLY A 11 -6.01 2.34 4.89
N ASP A 12 -6.15 3.58 4.44
CA ASP A 12 -6.97 3.90 3.28
C ASP A 12 -6.38 3.30 2.01
N ILE A 13 -7.26 2.93 1.09
CA ILE A 13 -6.89 2.40 -0.23
C ILE A 13 -7.36 3.39 -1.30
N TYR A 14 -6.45 3.78 -2.17
CA TYR A 14 -6.71 4.74 -3.25
C TYR A 14 -6.25 4.20 -4.58
N ILE A 15 -6.92 4.62 -5.64
CA ILE A 15 -6.38 4.51 -7.00
C ILE A 15 -5.47 5.70 -7.21
N VAL A 16 -4.24 5.43 -7.61
CA VAL A 16 -3.24 6.48 -7.86
C VAL A 16 -2.59 6.25 -9.21
N GLU A 17 -1.95 7.29 -9.72
CA GLU A 17 -1.14 7.19 -10.93
C GLU A 17 0.33 7.23 -10.55
N LEU A 18 0.99 6.08 -10.68
CA LEU A 18 2.41 5.95 -10.40
C LEU A 18 3.22 6.34 -11.62
N GLU A 19 4.36 6.99 -11.38
CA GLU A 19 5.29 7.33 -12.45
C GLU A 19 5.81 6.07 -13.15
N PRO A 20 6.16 6.14 -14.44
CA PRO A 20 6.83 5.03 -15.13
C PRO A 20 8.09 4.59 -14.41
N ARG A 21 8.26 3.29 -14.29
CA ARG A 21 9.39 2.69 -13.55
C ARG A 21 9.96 1.53 -14.35
N ILE A 22 11.13 1.06 -13.92
CA ILE A 22 11.88 0.02 -14.60
C ILE A 22 11.63 -1.34 -13.93
N GLY A 23 11.46 -2.39 -14.75
CA GLY A 23 11.41 -3.77 -14.29
C GLY A 23 10.17 -4.11 -13.51
N PHE A 24 10.36 -4.76 -12.36
CA PHE A 24 9.26 -5.31 -11.55
C PHE A 24 8.63 -4.30 -10.60
N VAL A 25 9.11 -3.06 -10.58
CA VAL A 25 8.52 -2.01 -9.76
C VAL A 25 7.18 -1.61 -10.36
N GLN A 26 6.13 -1.58 -9.52
CA GLN A 26 4.78 -1.25 -9.99
C GLN A 26 4.71 0.17 -10.52
N SER A 27 3.99 0.35 -11.62
CA SER A 27 3.82 1.64 -12.28
C SER A 27 2.41 1.75 -12.88
N GLY A 28 2.08 2.91 -13.42
CA GLY A 28 0.77 3.17 -14.03
C GLY A 28 -0.32 3.39 -13.00
N THR A 29 -1.58 3.29 -13.44
CA THR A 29 -2.74 3.47 -12.57
C THR A 29 -2.94 2.21 -11.73
N ARG A 30 -2.80 2.35 -10.40
CA ARG A 30 -2.77 1.21 -9.48
C ARG A 30 -3.47 1.53 -8.17
N PRO A 31 -4.09 0.53 -7.52
CA PRO A 31 -4.49 0.69 -6.13
C PRO A 31 -3.25 0.65 -5.22
N VAL A 32 -3.27 1.51 -4.21
CA VAL A 32 -2.24 1.55 -3.17
C VAL A 32 -2.91 1.68 -1.81
N ILE A 33 -2.21 1.23 -0.77
CA ILE A 33 -2.65 1.43 0.61
C ILE A 33 -1.73 2.42 1.30
N VAL A 34 -2.31 3.33 2.09
CA VAL A 34 -1.57 4.34 2.84
C VAL A 34 -0.96 3.70 4.09
N LEU A 35 0.35 3.80 4.22
CA LEU A 35 1.10 3.29 5.36
C LEU A 35 1.57 4.39 6.31
N GLN A 36 1.64 5.62 5.81
CA GLN A 36 2.14 6.77 6.56
C GLN A 36 1.26 7.06 7.78
N ASN A 37 1.88 7.54 8.85
CA ASN A 37 1.16 7.93 10.07
C ASN A 37 0.19 9.10 9.78
N ASN A 38 -0.86 9.21 10.62
CA ASN A 38 -1.92 10.18 10.36
C ASN A 38 -1.49 11.64 10.54
N CYS A 39 -0.48 11.90 11.36
CA CYS A 39 0.08 13.26 11.46
C CYS A 39 0.71 13.67 10.12
N GLY A 40 1.55 12.80 9.56
CA GLY A 40 2.13 13.03 8.23
C GLY A 40 1.07 13.10 7.14
N ASN A 41 0.05 12.24 7.22
CA ASN A 41 -1.05 12.24 6.25
C ASN A 41 -1.80 13.57 6.22
N PHE A 42 -1.90 14.23 7.36
CA PHE A 42 -2.57 15.53 7.45
C PHE A 42 -1.67 16.67 6.98
N PHE A 43 -0.42 16.72 7.41
CA PHE A 43 0.45 17.87 7.21
C PHE A 43 1.34 17.79 5.96
N ALA A 44 1.76 16.60 5.56
CA ALA A 44 2.70 16.49 4.43
C ALA A 44 1.97 16.54 3.09
N PRO A 45 2.63 17.06 2.03
CA PRO A 45 2.08 17.00 0.67
C PRO A 45 2.23 15.61 0.03
N THR A 46 2.87 14.67 0.72
CA THR A 46 3.18 13.34 0.23
C THR A 46 2.58 12.25 1.10
N LEU A 47 2.47 11.06 0.54
CA LEU A 47 2.01 9.85 1.25
C LEU A 47 3.02 8.73 1.05
N ILE A 48 3.27 7.96 2.11
CA ILE A 48 4.02 6.71 2.00
C ILE A 48 2.99 5.60 1.81
N VAL A 49 3.16 4.84 0.74
CA VAL A 49 2.18 3.83 0.31
C VAL A 49 2.87 2.54 -0.11
N ALA A 50 2.07 1.47 -0.23
CA ALA A 50 2.49 0.24 -0.89
C ALA A 50 1.47 -0.11 -1.98
N PRO A 51 1.91 -0.59 -3.15
CA PRO A 51 0.99 -0.98 -4.21
C PRO A 51 0.33 -2.31 -3.91
N LEU A 52 -0.88 -2.48 -4.46
CA LEU A 52 -1.60 -3.73 -4.48
C LEU A 52 -1.50 -4.35 -5.88
N SER A 53 -1.37 -5.67 -5.93
CA SER A 53 -1.38 -6.41 -7.19
C SER A 53 -2.48 -7.47 -7.14
N SER A 54 -3.33 -7.52 -8.17
CA SER A 54 -4.33 -8.57 -8.32
C SER A 54 -3.76 -9.86 -8.92
N ASN A 55 -2.51 -9.85 -9.30
CA ASN A 55 -1.83 -10.99 -9.94
C ASN A 55 -1.33 -11.99 -8.90
N ILE A 56 -2.25 -12.49 -8.07
CA ILE A 56 -1.91 -13.31 -6.89
C ILE A 56 -1.35 -14.68 -7.26
N TYR A 57 -1.69 -15.22 -8.43
CA TYR A 57 -1.26 -16.56 -8.84
C TYR A 57 0.12 -16.57 -9.51
N LYS A 58 0.54 -15.44 -10.06
CA LYS A 58 1.84 -15.30 -10.73
C LYS A 58 2.91 -14.71 -9.83
N LYS A 59 2.51 -14.06 -8.75
CA LYS A 59 3.45 -13.48 -7.79
C LYS A 59 3.92 -14.56 -6.83
N ARG A 60 5.23 -14.65 -6.67
CA ARG A 60 5.81 -15.53 -5.67
C ARG A 60 5.45 -15.01 -4.28
N GLU A 61 4.97 -15.90 -3.42
CA GLU A 61 4.68 -15.55 -2.04
C GLU A 61 5.97 -15.19 -1.30
N LEU A 62 5.98 -14.01 -0.68
CA LEU A 62 7.10 -13.51 0.12
C LEU A 62 6.60 -13.17 1.51
N PRO A 63 7.48 -13.22 2.54
CA PRO A 63 7.10 -12.78 3.89
C PRO A 63 6.66 -11.31 3.95
N THR A 64 7.03 -10.52 2.95
CA THR A 64 6.65 -9.10 2.83
C THR A 64 5.33 -8.89 2.10
N HIS A 65 4.67 -9.97 1.66
CA HIS A 65 3.37 -9.90 0.99
C HIS A 65 2.24 -10.09 2.01
N TYR A 66 1.20 -9.28 1.89
CA TYR A 66 -0.04 -9.46 2.65
C TYR A 66 -1.20 -9.71 1.70
N TYR A 67 -1.87 -10.85 1.85
CA TYR A 67 -3.05 -11.19 1.05
C TYR A 67 -4.26 -10.43 1.58
N LEU A 68 -4.87 -9.64 0.70
CA LEU A 68 -6.02 -8.80 1.03
C LEU A 68 -7.21 -9.20 0.18
N ASN A 69 -8.30 -9.60 0.82
CA ASN A 69 -9.56 -9.92 0.16
C ASN A 69 -10.71 -9.46 1.06
N ASN A 70 -11.10 -8.21 0.94
CA ASN A 70 -12.23 -7.64 1.65
C ASN A 70 -13.22 -7.03 0.67
N ASP A 71 -14.34 -6.51 1.17
CA ASP A 71 -15.41 -6.01 0.33
C ASP A 71 -15.05 -4.73 -0.42
N ASP A 72 -14.00 -4.03 0.01
CA ASP A 72 -13.58 -2.75 -0.59
C ASP A 72 -12.67 -2.93 -1.81
N VAL A 73 -12.06 -4.11 -1.97
CA VAL A 73 -11.24 -4.39 -3.16
C VAL A 73 -12.05 -5.17 -4.19
N LEU A 74 -11.92 -4.76 -5.45
CA LEU A 74 -12.66 -5.39 -6.54
C LEU A 74 -12.21 -6.84 -6.77
N TYR A 75 -10.93 -7.11 -6.61
CA TYR A 75 -10.32 -8.43 -6.75
C TYR A 75 -9.45 -8.74 -5.55
N PRO A 76 -9.33 -10.03 -5.16
CA PRO A 76 -8.30 -10.43 -4.19
C PRO A 76 -6.95 -9.91 -4.63
N SER A 77 -6.20 -9.35 -3.71
CA SER A 77 -4.96 -8.63 -4.02
C SER A 77 -3.85 -8.98 -3.04
N ILE A 78 -2.62 -8.74 -3.46
CA ILE A 78 -1.45 -8.81 -2.57
C ILE A 78 -0.94 -7.40 -2.36
N VAL A 79 -0.77 -7.01 -1.11
CA VAL A 79 -0.06 -5.78 -0.75
C VAL A 79 1.43 -6.07 -0.82
N LEU A 80 2.15 -5.32 -1.64
CA LEU A 80 3.58 -5.54 -1.89
C LEU A 80 4.41 -4.65 -0.97
N LEU A 81 4.66 -5.12 0.26
CA LEU A 81 5.38 -4.31 1.24
C LEU A 81 6.89 -4.21 0.96
N GLU A 82 7.40 -4.98 0.00
CA GLU A 82 8.77 -4.79 -0.50
C GLU A 82 8.86 -3.62 -1.50
N GLN A 83 7.73 -3.05 -1.91
CA GLN A 83 7.68 -1.93 -2.86
C GLN A 83 7.09 -0.66 -2.24
N ILE A 84 7.39 -0.43 -0.96
CA ILE A 84 6.98 0.80 -0.28
C ILE A 84 7.59 2.00 -1.02
N THR A 85 6.77 3.00 -1.29
CA THR A 85 7.20 4.18 -2.02
C THR A 85 6.47 5.42 -1.54
N THR A 86 6.99 6.59 -1.90
CA THR A 86 6.38 7.87 -1.60
C THR A 86 5.73 8.42 -2.87
N ILE A 87 4.51 8.92 -2.72
CA ILE A 87 3.80 9.59 -3.81
C ILE A 87 3.41 11.00 -3.38
N ASP A 88 3.18 11.86 -4.36
CA ASP A 88 2.57 13.17 -4.13
C ASP A 88 1.06 12.99 -4.04
N LYS A 89 0.40 13.71 -3.13
CA LYS A 89 -1.06 13.65 -3.01
C LYS A 89 -1.78 13.97 -4.31
N ARG A 90 -1.16 14.75 -5.19
CA ARG A 90 -1.72 15.07 -6.52
C ARG A 90 -1.81 13.87 -7.45
N GLN A 91 -1.11 12.78 -7.14
CA GLN A 91 -1.19 11.53 -7.92
C GLN A 91 -2.41 10.70 -7.57
N VAL A 92 -3.12 11.03 -6.49
CA VAL A 92 -4.30 10.28 -6.04
C VAL A 92 -5.50 10.65 -6.93
N ARG A 93 -6.20 9.62 -7.42
CA ARG A 93 -7.33 9.78 -8.32
C ARG A 93 -8.67 9.46 -7.66
N LYS A 94 -8.72 8.43 -6.80
CA LYS A 94 -9.99 7.95 -6.25
C LYS A 94 -9.77 7.22 -4.93
N TYR A 95 -10.64 7.46 -3.96
CA TYR A 95 -10.74 6.64 -2.76
C TYR A 95 -11.59 5.41 -3.05
N ILE A 96 -11.12 4.21 -2.69
CA ILE A 96 -11.87 2.97 -2.94
C ILE A 96 -12.22 2.21 -1.67
N GLY A 97 -11.62 2.51 -0.55
CA GLY A 97 -11.95 1.84 0.70
C GLY A 97 -10.82 1.87 1.70
N LYS A 98 -10.88 0.96 2.66
CA LYS A 98 -9.88 0.90 3.73
C LYS A 98 -9.77 -0.51 4.29
N VAL A 99 -8.69 -0.78 5.01
CA VAL A 99 -8.54 -1.99 5.81
C VAL A 99 -8.95 -1.70 7.25
N ASP A 100 -9.33 -2.75 7.97
CA ASP A 100 -9.65 -2.63 9.38
C ASP A 100 -8.36 -2.67 10.23
N ARG A 101 -8.53 -2.51 11.54
CA ARG A 101 -7.41 -2.48 12.48
C ARG A 101 -6.63 -3.79 12.49
N TYR A 102 -7.32 -4.91 12.45
CA TYR A 102 -6.69 -6.23 12.43
C TYR A 102 -5.83 -6.42 11.19
N GLU A 103 -6.37 -6.08 10.02
CA GLU A 103 -5.62 -6.15 8.77
C GLU A 103 -4.41 -5.22 8.80
N MET A 104 -4.57 -4.00 9.34
CA MET A 104 -3.47 -3.04 9.41
C MET A 104 -2.35 -3.51 10.34
N GLU A 105 -2.69 -4.18 11.43
CA GLU A 105 -1.68 -4.78 12.33
C GLU A 105 -0.85 -5.85 11.60
N ASN A 106 -1.51 -6.70 10.81
CA ASN A 106 -0.82 -7.73 10.01
C ASN A 106 0.06 -7.10 8.91
N ILE A 107 -0.43 -6.06 8.27
CA ILE A 107 0.35 -5.30 7.28
C ILE A 107 1.58 -4.70 7.95
N SER A 108 1.44 -4.16 9.15
CA SER A 108 2.55 -3.58 9.92
C SER A 108 3.64 -4.61 10.20
N GLU A 109 3.27 -5.86 10.47
CA GLU A 109 4.26 -6.93 10.65
C GLU A 109 5.04 -7.20 9.35
N CYS A 110 4.37 -7.16 8.21
CA CYS A 110 5.04 -7.29 6.92
C CYS A 110 5.98 -6.11 6.64
N ILE A 111 5.60 -4.89 7.05
CA ILE A 111 6.46 -3.70 6.93
C ILE A 111 7.74 -3.88 7.73
N LYS A 112 7.64 -4.38 8.96
CA LYS A 112 8.80 -4.64 9.81
C LYS A 112 9.78 -5.60 9.14
N LYS A 113 9.27 -6.65 8.52
CA LYS A 113 10.10 -7.61 7.76
C LYS A 113 10.73 -6.94 6.55
N SER A 114 9.95 -6.16 5.79
CA SER A 114 10.41 -5.49 4.59
C SER A 114 11.55 -4.51 4.86
N LEU A 115 11.46 -3.77 5.96
CA LEU A 115 12.46 -2.75 6.32
C LEU A 115 13.58 -3.28 7.21
N GLY A 116 13.59 -4.59 7.50
CA GLY A 116 14.63 -5.18 8.32
C GLY A 116 14.53 -4.85 9.81
N LEU A 117 13.39 -4.37 10.27
CA LEU A 117 13.15 -4.10 11.69
C LEU A 117 12.88 -5.38 12.48
N TYR A 118 12.43 -6.41 11.79
CA TYR A 118 12.30 -7.76 12.30
C TYR A 118 12.68 -8.72 11.17
N ILE A 119 13.69 -9.55 11.38
CA ILE A 119 14.15 -10.50 10.40
C ILE A 119 13.91 -11.90 10.93
N PRO A 120 12.92 -12.66 10.38
CA PRO A 120 12.72 -14.06 10.74
C PRO A 120 13.98 -14.88 10.45
N GLU A 121 14.20 -15.93 11.24
CA GLU A 121 15.36 -16.80 11.11
C GLU A 121 15.59 -17.30 9.69
N GLU A 122 14.51 -17.66 9.01
CA GLU A 122 14.55 -18.17 7.64
C GLU A 122 14.93 -17.13 6.59
N MET A 123 15.06 -15.87 6.97
CA MET A 123 15.45 -14.76 6.08
C MET A 123 16.87 -14.26 6.35
N GLU A 124 17.52 -14.76 7.35
CA GLU A 124 18.91 -14.35 7.68
C GLU A 124 19.93 -14.96 6.73
#